data_44aa221b38f279ac468b63c65613e917
#
_entry.id   44aa221b38f279ac468b63c65613e917
#
_cell.length_a   1.000
_cell.length_b   1.000
_cell.length_c   1.000
_cell.angle_alpha   90.00
_cell.angle_beta   90.00
_cell.angle_gamma   90.00
#
_symmetry.space_group_name_H-M   'P 1'
#
loop_
_entity.id
_entity.type
_entity.pdbx_description
1 polymer ?
#
loop_
_entity_poly.entity_id
_entity_poly.type
_entity_poly.pdbx_seq_one_letter_code
_entity_poly.pdbx_strand_id
1 'polypeptide(L)'
;MKKISTFLLISALLTSPFALAANNNDDDLAEKQAESIVIGSGWTLIRNDTLRHIKTYAKQEDNKKFRSFKIDMMVDAPLDTVAKVHFDIDNIKKWYWSTSESKLLKKVSDTEYYYYQVYRTPIVPDRDVIIHAKIEPYTPEKGFMALNLEAVPDYMPTQGSYVRMNAHNMAIKMTPVEGGSKTHLEVEGYIDPSGVSPAWAINFYQRKSPYITMVGLSRMVQQPQYSAEAPSPFRYKR
;
A
#
# COMPACT_ATOMS: atom_id res chain seq x y z
N MET A 1 -12.71 42.03 -71.31
CA MET A 1 -12.19 40.69 -70.94
C MET A 1 -11.35 40.83 -69.68
N LYS A 2 -11.93 40.67 -68.50
CA LYS A 2 -11.28 40.82 -67.20
C LYS A 2 -11.09 39.44 -66.59
N LYS A 3 -9.84 39.04 -66.31
CA LYS A 3 -9.46 37.84 -65.61
C LYS A 3 -9.63 38.09 -64.10
N ILE A 4 -10.48 37.29 -63.48
CA ILE A 4 -10.65 37.24 -62.02
C ILE A 4 -9.71 36.16 -61.48
N SER A 5 -8.76 36.56 -60.68
CA SER A 5 -7.83 35.64 -59.96
C SER A 5 -8.40 35.33 -58.60
N THR A 6 -8.73 34.07 -58.38
CA THR A 6 -9.23 33.56 -57.12
C THR A 6 -8.05 33.23 -56.19
N PHE A 7 -7.93 33.96 -55.08
CA PHE A 7 -6.98 33.67 -54.02
C PHE A 7 -7.63 32.61 -53.09
N LEU A 8 -6.99 31.45 -53.04
CA LEU A 8 -7.31 30.42 -52.03
C LEU A 8 -6.51 30.73 -50.77
N LEU A 9 -7.18 31.10 -49.71
CA LEU A 9 -6.62 31.19 -48.36
C LEU A 9 -6.63 29.79 -47.75
N ILE A 10 -5.44 29.20 -47.63
CA ILE A 10 -5.23 27.97 -46.84
C ILE A 10 -4.97 28.40 -45.38
N SER A 11 -5.99 28.22 -44.52
CA SER A 11 -5.80 28.36 -43.07
C SER A 11 -5.14 27.09 -42.53
N ALA A 12 -3.85 27.16 -42.23
CA ALA A 12 -3.13 26.14 -41.50
C ALA A 12 -3.57 26.14 -40.03
N LEU A 13 -4.36 25.16 -39.64
CA LEU A 13 -4.64 24.82 -38.23
C LEU A 13 -3.36 24.24 -37.63
N LEU A 14 -2.65 25.04 -36.85
CA LEU A 14 -1.59 24.59 -35.95
C LEU A 14 -2.22 23.85 -34.77
N THR A 15 -2.32 22.54 -34.90
CA THR A 15 -2.57 21.67 -33.75
C THR A 15 -1.27 21.50 -32.98
N SER A 16 -1.10 22.24 -31.89
CA SER A 16 -0.03 22.00 -30.92
C SER A 16 -0.31 20.68 -30.21
N PRO A 17 0.60 19.70 -30.23
CA PRO A 17 0.51 18.58 -29.32
C PRO A 17 0.86 19.10 -27.93
N PHE A 18 -0.12 19.23 -27.05
CA PHE A 18 0.13 19.31 -25.61
C PHE A 18 0.71 17.97 -25.17
N ALA A 19 2.02 17.84 -25.29
CA ALA A 19 2.77 16.80 -24.62
C ALA A 19 2.70 17.12 -23.12
N LEU A 20 1.84 16.41 -22.40
CA LEU A 20 1.95 16.29 -20.96
C LEU A 20 3.25 15.53 -20.68
N ALA A 21 4.37 16.23 -20.66
CA ALA A 21 5.60 15.73 -20.09
C ALA A 21 5.33 15.61 -18.57
N ALA A 22 4.95 14.42 -18.14
CA ALA A 22 5.04 14.07 -16.72
C ALA A 22 6.48 14.33 -16.30
N ASN A 23 6.67 15.26 -15.39
CA ASN A 23 7.98 15.69 -14.92
C ASN A 23 8.56 14.59 -14.01
N ASN A 24 9.06 13.51 -14.61
CA ASN A 24 9.69 12.39 -13.91
C ASN A 24 11.00 12.78 -13.22
N ASN A 25 11.56 13.96 -13.56
CA ASN A 25 12.87 14.39 -13.07
C ASN A 25 12.86 14.84 -11.61
N ASP A 26 11.76 15.44 -11.14
CA ASP A 26 11.67 15.93 -9.76
C ASP A 26 11.49 14.77 -8.77
N ASP A 27 10.76 13.73 -9.17
CA ASP A 27 10.61 12.49 -8.38
C ASP A 27 11.95 11.73 -8.32
N ASP A 28 12.72 11.66 -9.43
CA ASP A 28 14.02 10.98 -9.48
C ASP A 28 15.10 11.73 -8.69
N LEU A 29 15.05 13.08 -8.65
CA LEU A 29 15.98 13.88 -7.86
C LEU A 29 15.68 13.79 -6.36
N ALA A 30 14.42 13.83 -5.98
CA ALA A 30 14.00 13.62 -4.59
C ALA A 30 14.34 12.19 -4.12
N GLU A 31 14.22 11.20 -4.99
CA GLU A 31 14.57 9.82 -4.75
C GLU A 31 16.08 9.61 -4.57
N LYS A 32 16.92 10.25 -5.40
CA LYS A 32 18.38 10.22 -5.25
C LYS A 32 18.88 10.93 -3.98
N GLN A 33 18.21 12.00 -3.57
CA GLN A 33 18.53 12.67 -2.30
C GLN A 33 18.10 11.84 -1.10
N ALA A 34 16.97 11.13 -1.18
CA ALA A 34 16.50 10.24 -0.13
C ALA A 34 17.39 8.99 0.03
N GLU A 35 17.98 8.47 -1.06
CA GLU A 35 18.92 7.34 -1.01
C GLU A 35 20.21 7.67 -0.23
N SER A 36 20.55 8.93 -0.06
CA SER A 36 21.73 9.37 0.70
C SER A 36 21.51 9.43 2.21
N ILE A 37 20.27 9.35 2.70
CA ILE A 37 19.95 9.40 4.13
C ILE A 37 19.89 7.99 4.68
N VAL A 38 21.01 7.48 5.19
CA VAL A 38 21.08 6.22 5.92
C VAL A 38 20.63 6.47 7.37
N ILE A 39 19.51 5.90 7.75
CA ILE A 39 19.08 5.88 9.14
C ILE A 39 19.73 4.66 9.80
N GLY A 40 20.35 4.85 10.97
CA GLY A 40 21.29 3.97 11.67
C GLY A 40 20.97 2.48 11.87
N SER A 41 19.94 1.94 11.19
CA SER A 41 19.53 0.53 11.19
C SER A 41 19.63 -0.12 9.79
N GLY A 42 20.32 0.52 8.84
CA GLY A 42 20.39 0.06 7.44
C GLY A 42 19.14 0.37 6.61
N TRP A 43 18.18 1.12 7.16
CA TRP A 43 17.02 1.63 6.45
C TRP A 43 17.33 2.90 5.67
N THR A 44 16.95 2.95 4.41
CA THR A 44 17.06 4.14 3.53
C THR A 44 15.69 4.78 3.41
N LEU A 45 15.60 6.09 3.60
CA LEU A 45 14.35 6.84 3.40
C LEU A 45 14.06 6.90 1.90
N ILE A 46 12.89 6.42 1.50
CA ILE A 46 12.42 6.42 0.09
C ILE A 46 11.50 7.59 -0.17
N ARG A 47 10.62 7.90 0.77
CA ARG A 47 9.68 9.01 0.63
C ARG A 47 9.36 9.64 1.99
N ASN A 48 9.22 10.97 1.99
CA ASN A 48 8.77 11.75 3.14
C ASN A 48 7.66 12.71 2.68
N ASP A 49 6.41 12.31 2.88
CA ASP A 49 5.24 13.18 2.66
C ASP A 49 4.87 13.86 3.97
N THR A 50 5.34 15.08 4.16
CA THR A 50 5.09 15.86 5.38
C THR A 50 3.64 16.31 5.51
N LEU A 51 2.93 16.47 4.38
CA LEU A 51 1.51 16.86 4.38
C LEU A 51 0.60 15.74 4.92
N ARG A 52 0.91 14.49 4.55
CA ARG A 52 0.14 13.32 4.99
C ARG A 52 0.78 12.58 6.14
N HIS A 53 1.92 13.09 6.65
CA HIS A 53 2.69 12.44 7.71
C HIS A 53 3.04 10.98 7.40
N ILE A 54 3.44 10.69 6.14
CA ILE A 54 3.81 9.35 5.68
C ILE A 54 5.30 9.33 5.34
N LYS A 55 6.05 8.47 6.01
CA LYS A 55 7.44 8.15 5.64
C LYS A 55 7.53 6.69 5.23
N THR A 56 8.24 6.41 4.15
CA THR A 56 8.53 5.06 3.73
C THR A 56 10.02 4.85 3.58
N TYR A 57 10.46 3.64 3.93
CA TYR A 57 11.87 3.27 3.92
C TYR A 57 12.03 1.91 3.23
N ALA A 58 13.21 1.63 2.72
CA ALA A 58 13.59 0.33 2.22
C ALA A 58 14.94 -0.12 2.78
N LYS A 59 15.12 -1.44 2.88
CA LYS A 59 16.36 -2.06 3.34
C LYS A 59 16.65 -3.29 2.51
N GLN A 60 17.87 -3.40 1.98
CA GLN A 60 18.36 -4.65 1.40
C GLN A 60 18.92 -5.54 2.51
N GLU A 61 18.48 -6.76 2.57
CA GLU A 61 18.97 -7.77 3.51
C GLU A 61 19.69 -8.87 2.74
N ASP A 62 20.82 -9.38 3.27
CA ASP A 62 21.74 -10.27 2.55
C ASP A 62 21.09 -11.55 2.02
N ASN A 63 20.10 -12.08 2.74
CA ASN A 63 19.43 -13.33 2.38
C ASN A 63 18.07 -13.14 1.70
N LYS A 64 17.72 -11.91 1.30
CA LYS A 64 16.43 -11.60 0.67
C LYS A 64 16.61 -11.15 -0.77
N LYS A 65 15.84 -11.75 -1.66
CA LYS A 65 15.82 -11.40 -3.09
C LYS A 65 15.33 -9.99 -3.34
N PHE A 66 14.39 -9.53 -2.50
CA PHE A 66 13.75 -8.22 -2.59
C PHE A 66 14.05 -7.41 -1.33
N ARG A 67 13.89 -6.09 -1.43
CA ARG A 67 14.05 -5.19 -0.28
C ARG A 67 12.89 -5.36 0.68
N SER A 68 13.16 -5.34 1.98
CA SER A 68 12.17 -5.10 3.02
C SER A 68 11.76 -3.62 3.00
N PHE A 69 10.55 -3.34 3.42
CA PHE A 69 10.04 -1.98 3.54
C PHE A 69 9.61 -1.67 4.96
N LYS A 70 9.65 -0.39 5.31
CA LYS A 70 9.09 0.14 6.54
C LYS A 70 8.25 1.36 6.23
N ILE A 71 7.15 1.52 6.98
CA ILE A 71 6.28 2.68 6.94
C ILE A 71 6.18 3.24 8.36
N ASP A 72 6.24 4.56 8.45
CA ASP A 72 5.98 5.34 9.65
C ASP A 72 4.94 6.40 9.26
N MET A 73 3.75 6.33 9.87
CA MET A 73 2.63 7.17 9.48
C MET A 73 1.82 7.62 10.69
N MET A 74 1.45 8.89 10.71
CA MET A 74 0.42 9.39 11.61
C MET A 74 -0.94 9.33 10.90
N VAL A 75 -1.83 8.47 11.41
CA VAL A 75 -3.20 8.34 10.88
C VAL A 75 -4.11 9.26 11.68
N ASP A 76 -4.83 10.14 10.98
CA ASP A 76 -5.76 11.10 11.58
C ASP A 76 -7.12 10.42 11.86
N ALA A 77 -7.08 9.40 12.71
CA ALA A 77 -8.23 8.62 13.15
C ALA A 77 -7.88 7.81 14.41
N PRO A 78 -8.88 7.53 15.28
CA PRO A 78 -8.72 6.68 16.45
C PRO A 78 -8.31 5.24 16.08
N LEU A 79 -7.66 4.54 17.03
CA LEU A 79 -7.23 3.15 16.85
C LEU A 79 -8.36 2.22 16.37
N ASP A 80 -9.56 2.35 16.95
CA ASP A 80 -10.74 1.54 16.57
C ASP A 80 -11.10 1.71 15.09
N THR A 81 -11.02 2.94 14.56
CA THR A 81 -11.29 3.24 13.17
C THR A 81 -10.24 2.61 12.26
N VAL A 82 -8.96 2.76 12.60
CA VAL A 82 -7.86 2.17 11.84
C VAL A 82 -7.95 0.64 11.85
N ALA A 83 -8.25 0.04 13.00
CA ALA A 83 -8.44 -1.39 13.14
C ALA A 83 -9.62 -1.90 12.29
N LYS A 84 -10.79 -1.21 12.32
CA LYS A 84 -11.96 -1.57 11.50
C LYS A 84 -11.61 -1.65 10.01
N VAL A 85 -10.85 -0.68 9.48
CA VAL A 85 -10.43 -0.68 8.08
C VAL A 85 -9.54 -1.88 7.77
N HIS A 86 -8.60 -2.24 8.65
CA HIS A 86 -7.72 -3.39 8.45
C HIS A 86 -8.46 -4.74 8.53
N PHE A 87 -9.50 -4.82 9.35
CA PHE A 87 -10.25 -6.07 9.56
C PHE A 87 -11.46 -6.24 8.64
N ASP A 88 -11.81 -5.23 7.87
CA ASP A 88 -12.82 -5.33 6.81
C ASP A 88 -12.20 -5.95 5.55
N ILE A 89 -11.96 -7.25 5.62
CA ILE A 89 -11.21 -8.01 4.62
C ILE A 89 -11.79 -7.85 3.22
N ASP A 90 -13.12 -7.92 3.06
CA ASP A 90 -13.77 -7.83 1.75
C ASP A 90 -13.62 -6.46 1.08
N ASN A 91 -13.30 -5.43 1.88
CA ASN A 91 -13.07 -4.07 1.44
C ASN A 91 -11.58 -3.68 1.34
N ILE A 92 -10.62 -4.55 1.65
CA ILE A 92 -9.19 -4.32 1.45
C ILE A 92 -8.92 -3.87 0.00
N LYS A 93 -9.58 -4.48 -0.97
CA LYS A 93 -9.49 -4.13 -2.41
C LYS A 93 -9.83 -2.67 -2.74
N LYS A 94 -10.47 -1.92 -1.84
CA LYS A 94 -10.83 -0.51 -2.07
C LYS A 94 -9.68 0.46 -1.75
N TRP A 95 -8.70 0.01 -0.97
CA TRP A 95 -7.65 0.89 -0.50
C TRP A 95 -6.23 0.31 -0.62
N TYR A 96 -6.09 -1.00 -0.55
CA TYR A 96 -4.79 -1.62 -0.72
C TYR A 96 -4.43 -1.63 -2.21
N TRP A 97 -3.30 -1.03 -2.52
CA TRP A 97 -2.90 -0.76 -3.88
C TRP A 97 -2.87 -2.04 -4.74
N SER A 98 -3.38 -1.91 -5.97
CA SER A 98 -3.44 -2.98 -6.98
C SER A 98 -4.24 -4.23 -6.57
N THR A 99 -4.93 -4.23 -5.46
CA THR A 99 -5.77 -5.34 -5.05
C THR A 99 -7.07 -5.37 -5.87
N SER A 100 -7.33 -6.46 -6.56
CA SER A 100 -8.56 -6.67 -7.34
C SER A 100 -9.60 -7.51 -6.60
N GLU A 101 -9.14 -8.41 -5.74
CA GLU A 101 -9.99 -9.27 -4.93
C GLU A 101 -9.43 -9.38 -3.51
N SER A 102 -10.32 -9.41 -2.53
CA SER A 102 -10.02 -9.75 -1.15
C SER A 102 -11.21 -10.48 -0.55
N LYS A 103 -10.98 -11.57 0.17
CA LYS A 103 -12.04 -12.45 0.68
C LYS A 103 -11.59 -13.16 1.94
N LEU A 104 -12.42 -13.13 2.97
CA LEU A 104 -12.23 -13.96 4.17
C LEU A 104 -12.39 -15.44 3.79
N LEU A 105 -11.40 -16.27 4.11
CA LEU A 105 -11.46 -17.73 3.91
C LEU A 105 -11.91 -18.46 5.16
N LYS A 106 -11.33 -18.10 6.32
CA LYS A 106 -11.62 -18.76 7.59
C LYS A 106 -11.37 -17.81 8.75
N LYS A 107 -12.34 -17.69 9.63
CA LYS A 107 -12.17 -17.09 10.95
C LYS A 107 -11.90 -18.22 11.95
N VAL A 108 -10.73 -18.20 12.59
CA VAL A 108 -10.34 -19.17 13.62
C VAL A 108 -10.81 -18.69 15.00
N SER A 109 -10.62 -17.39 15.27
CA SER A 109 -11.06 -16.71 16.48
C SER A 109 -11.31 -15.23 16.18
N ASP A 110 -11.57 -14.43 17.20
CA ASP A 110 -11.65 -12.96 17.04
C ASP A 110 -10.29 -12.30 16.75
N THR A 111 -9.21 -13.04 16.99
CA THR A 111 -7.84 -12.55 16.81
C THR A 111 -7.03 -13.32 15.79
N GLU A 112 -7.65 -14.28 15.09
CA GLU A 112 -6.95 -15.11 14.12
C GLU A 112 -7.84 -15.50 12.95
N TYR A 113 -7.37 -15.25 11.71
CA TYR A 113 -8.10 -15.55 10.50
C TYR A 113 -7.19 -15.76 9.29
N TYR A 114 -7.75 -16.39 8.26
CA TYR A 114 -7.13 -16.57 6.95
C TYR A 114 -7.94 -15.83 5.92
N TYR A 115 -7.26 -15.14 5.01
CA TYR A 115 -7.90 -14.45 3.89
C TYR A 115 -7.10 -14.58 2.60
N TYR A 116 -7.81 -14.45 1.51
CA TYR A 116 -7.29 -14.50 0.15
C TYR A 116 -7.24 -13.10 -0.44
N GLN A 117 -6.21 -12.84 -1.23
CA GLN A 117 -6.05 -11.56 -1.92
C GLN A 117 -5.44 -11.77 -3.30
N VAL A 118 -5.92 -10.99 -4.30
CA VAL A 118 -5.37 -10.98 -5.67
C VAL A 118 -4.86 -9.59 -5.99
N TYR A 119 -3.65 -9.54 -6.53
CA TYR A 119 -3.00 -8.33 -7.02
C TYR A 119 -2.95 -8.31 -8.52
N ARG A 120 -3.45 -7.25 -9.13
CA ARG A 120 -3.28 -6.98 -10.55
C ARG A 120 -1.87 -6.51 -10.84
N THR A 121 -1.27 -7.10 -11.85
CA THR A 121 0.09 -6.78 -12.29
C THR A 121 0.09 -6.52 -13.78
N PRO A 122 0.34 -5.28 -14.23
CA PRO A 122 0.43 -4.99 -15.66
C PRO A 122 1.53 -5.82 -16.33
N ILE A 123 1.23 -6.37 -17.52
CA ILE A 123 2.20 -7.03 -18.42
C ILE A 123 2.64 -8.44 -17.99
N VAL A 124 2.44 -8.83 -16.75
CA VAL A 124 2.78 -10.15 -16.21
C VAL A 124 1.55 -10.75 -15.55
N PRO A 125 1.49 -12.08 -15.35
CA PRO A 125 0.34 -12.71 -14.70
C PRO A 125 0.04 -12.08 -13.34
N ASP A 126 -1.24 -11.96 -13.00
CA ASP A 126 -1.68 -11.51 -11.67
C ASP A 126 -1.14 -12.44 -10.58
N ARG A 127 -1.01 -11.91 -9.37
CA ARG A 127 -0.52 -12.64 -8.20
C ARG A 127 -1.66 -12.89 -7.24
N ASP A 128 -1.66 -14.08 -6.64
CA ASP A 128 -2.52 -14.36 -5.51
C ASP A 128 -1.72 -14.69 -4.25
N VAL A 129 -2.34 -14.46 -3.11
CA VAL A 129 -1.76 -14.80 -1.82
C VAL A 129 -2.84 -15.24 -0.85
N ILE A 130 -2.52 -16.20 0.01
CA ILE A 130 -3.30 -16.50 1.20
C ILE A 130 -2.50 -16.02 2.38
N ILE A 131 -3.15 -15.26 3.24
CA ILE A 131 -2.52 -14.63 4.38
C ILE A 131 -3.14 -15.18 5.65
N HIS A 132 -2.31 -15.64 6.56
CA HIS A 132 -2.63 -15.92 7.94
C HIS A 132 -2.41 -14.66 8.74
N ALA A 133 -3.44 -14.17 9.40
CA ALA A 133 -3.44 -12.96 10.19
C ALA A 133 -3.63 -13.27 11.66
N LYS A 134 -2.75 -12.72 12.50
CA LYS A 134 -2.83 -12.79 13.97
C LYS A 134 -2.85 -11.40 14.56
N ILE A 135 -3.82 -11.15 15.42
CA ILE A 135 -4.01 -9.88 16.12
C ILE A 135 -3.56 -10.04 17.57
N GLU A 136 -2.74 -9.13 18.02
CA GLU A 136 -2.47 -8.89 19.43
C GLU A 136 -3.29 -7.67 19.86
N PRO A 137 -4.41 -7.87 20.58
CA PRO A 137 -5.26 -6.75 21.01
C PRO A 137 -4.50 -5.72 21.81
N TYR A 138 -5.00 -4.50 21.80
CA TYR A 138 -4.51 -3.45 22.68
C TYR A 138 -4.70 -3.81 24.14
N THR A 139 -3.69 -3.56 24.96
CA THR A 139 -3.81 -3.49 26.42
C THR A 139 -3.15 -2.21 26.95
N PRO A 140 -3.62 -1.66 28.07
CA PRO A 140 -3.01 -0.46 28.67
C PRO A 140 -1.52 -0.63 28.97
N GLU A 141 -1.11 -1.81 29.42
CA GLU A 141 0.28 -2.13 29.78
C GLU A 141 1.18 -2.15 28.54
N LYS A 142 0.67 -2.67 27.43
CA LYS A 142 1.40 -2.74 26.17
C LYS A 142 1.36 -1.41 25.40
N GLY A 143 0.25 -0.68 25.50
CA GLY A 143 0.06 0.62 24.90
C GLY A 143 -0.16 0.61 23.37
N PHE A 144 -0.27 -0.56 22.73
CA PHE A 144 -0.50 -0.69 21.28
C PHE A 144 -1.29 -1.96 20.93
N MET A 145 -1.85 -2.00 19.74
CA MET A 145 -2.34 -3.19 19.05
C MET A 145 -1.31 -3.60 18.00
N ALA A 146 -1.10 -4.93 17.80
CA ALA A 146 -0.30 -5.42 16.71
C ALA A 146 -1.11 -6.36 15.80
N LEU A 147 -0.75 -6.37 14.52
CA LEU A 147 -1.30 -7.28 13.51
C LEU A 147 -0.12 -7.89 12.75
N ASN A 148 0.01 -9.21 12.86
CA ASN A 148 1.03 -9.98 12.16
C ASN A 148 0.38 -10.70 10.97
N LEU A 149 0.93 -10.50 9.79
CA LEU A 149 0.48 -11.10 8.53
C LEU A 149 1.59 -11.98 7.98
N GLU A 150 1.23 -13.21 7.61
CA GLU A 150 2.16 -14.18 7.05
C GLU A 150 1.53 -14.89 5.85
N ALA A 151 2.23 -14.92 4.72
CA ALA A 151 1.81 -15.71 3.58
C ALA A 151 1.88 -17.21 3.89
N VAL A 152 0.83 -17.93 3.52
CA VAL A 152 0.73 -19.40 3.67
C VAL A 152 0.43 -20.02 2.30
N PRO A 153 1.44 -20.09 1.40
CA PRO A 153 1.25 -20.45 -0.01
C PRO A 153 0.60 -21.82 -0.21
N ASP A 154 0.86 -22.77 0.70
CA ASP A 154 0.39 -24.16 0.63
C ASP A 154 -0.99 -24.40 1.26
N TYR A 155 -1.65 -23.34 1.77
CA TYR A 155 -2.96 -23.47 2.44
C TYR A 155 -4.05 -24.03 1.51
N MET A 156 -4.02 -23.69 0.24
CA MET A 156 -4.90 -24.22 -0.79
C MET A 156 -4.22 -24.16 -2.17
N PRO A 157 -4.63 -25.01 -3.14
CA PRO A 157 -4.10 -24.96 -4.51
C PRO A 157 -4.23 -23.58 -5.14
N THR A 158 -3.29 -23.25 -6.03
CA THR A 158 -3.34 -22.04 -6.85
C THR A 158 -4.58 -22.04 -7.73
N GLN A 159 -5.26 -20.91 -7.83
CA GLN A 159 -6.46 -20.76 -8.65
C GLN A 159 -6.13 -20.12 -10.00
N GLY A 160 -6.73 -20.67 -11.07
CA GLY A 160 -6.60 -20.13 -12.42
C GLY A 160 -5.16 -19.98 -12.89
N SER A 161 -4.86 -18.84 -13.51
CA SER A 161 -3.55 -18.49 -14.09
C SER A 161 -2.71 -17.59 -13.17
N TYR A 162 -3.07 -17.46 -11.91
CA TYR A 162 -2.35 -16.62 -10.96
C TYR A 162 -1.00 -17.25 -10.58
N VAL A 163 -0.04 -16.37 -10.26
CA VAL A 163 1.22 -16.79 -9.67
C VAL A 163 1.10 -16.65 -8.15
N ARG A 164 1.20 -17.77 -7.41
CA ARG A 164 1.16 -17.78 -5.95
C ARG A 164 2.41 -17.08 -5.40
N MET A 165 2.20 -16.08 -4.53
CA MET A 165 3.27 -15.37 -3.85
C MET A 165 3.89 -16.25 -2.75
N ASN A 166 5.24 -16.23 -2.67
CA ASN A 166 5.97 -16.98 -1.65
C ASN A 166 5.98 -16.27 -0.30
N ALA A 167 6.02 -14.93 -0.32
CA ALA A 167 6.00 -14.15 0.91
C ALA A 167 5.17 -12.87 0.75
N HIS A 168 4.39 -12.58 1.77
CA HIS A 168 3.69 -11.35 2.03
C HIS A 168 3.59 -11.20 3.55
N ASN A 169 4.73 -10.90 4.17
CA ASN A 169 4.87 -10.91 5.61
C ASN A 169 4.97 -9.49 6.12
N MET A 170 4.14 -9.13 7.08
CA MET A 170 4.13 -7.80 7.69
C MET A 170 3.87 -7.87 9.18
N ALA A 171 4.57 -7.02 9.92
CA ALA A 171 4.26 -6.65 11.30
C ALA A 171 3.72 -5.21 11.29
N ILE A 172 2.52 -5.03 11.77
CA ILE A 172 1.83 -3.74 11.83
C ILE A 172 1.58 -3.41 13.30
N LYS A 173 2.10 -2.27 13.75
CA LYS A 173 1.91 -1.77 15.10
C LYS A 173 1.10 -0.48 15.05
N MET A 174 0.05 -0.42 15.85
CA MET A 174 -0.91 0.68 15.94
C MET A 174 -0.93 1.22 17.36
N THR A 175 -0.38 2.41 17.57
CA THR A 175 -0.29 3.05 18.88
C THR A 175 -1.23 4.25 18.93
N PRO A 176 -2.24 4.27 19.83
CA PRO A 176 -3.07 5.45 20.00
C PRO A 176 -2.24 6.61 20.57
N VAL A 177 -2.39 7.79 19.99
CA VAL A 177 -1.67 9.00 20.37
C VAL A 177 -2.63 10.19 20.48
N GLU A 178 -2.14 11.32 20.95
CA GLU A 178 -2.95 12.55 21.10
C GLU A 178 -4.27 12.30 21.84
N GLY A 179 -4.20 11.62 22.99
CA GLY A 179 -5.39 11.29 23.79
C GLY A 179 -6.30 10.25 23.12
N GLY A 180 -5.80 9.50 22.14
CA GLY A 180 -6.53 8.48 21.39
C GLY A 180 -7.32 9.01 20.19
N SER A 181 -7.13 10.28 19.81
CA SER A 181 -7.74 10.88 18.64
C SER A 181 -7.06 10.48 17.34
N LYS A 182 -5.76 10.13 17.41
CA LYS A 182 -4.95 9.67 16.29
C LYS A 182 -4.27 8.36 16.58
N THR A 183 -3.75 7.73 15.52
CA THR A 183 -3.02 6.47 15.60
C THR A 183 -1.66 6.61 14.92
N HIS A 184 -0.58 6.34 15.64
CA HIS A 184 0.74 6.13 15.05
C HIS A 184 0.81 4.71 14.51
N LEU A 185 0.98 4.59 13.20
CA LEU A 185 1.05 3.33 12.45
C LEU A 185 2.49 3.08 12.03
N GLU A 186 3.07 1.99 12.49
CA GLU A 186 4.37 1.47 12.10
C GLU A 186 4.17 0.14 11.38
N VAL A 187 4.72 -0.01 10.19
CA VAL A 187 4.68 -1.25 9.42
C VAL A 187 6.07 -1.64 9.00
N GLU A 188 6.45 -2.89 9.23
CA GLU A 188 7.63 -3.50 8.62
C GLU A 188 7.19 -4.73 7.84
N GLY A 189 7.71 -4.91 6.62
CA GLY A 189 7.28 -6.01 5.79
C GLY A 189 8.28 -6.43 4.73
N TYR A 190 8.05 -7.66 4.27
CA TYR A 190 8.76 -8.27 3.15
C TYR A 190 7.76 -8.93 2.22
N ILE A 191 7.89 -8.67 0.92
CA ILE A 191 7.03 -9.23 -0.11
C ILE A 191 7.89 -9.87 -1.19
N ASP A 192 7.67 -11.16 -1.45
CA ASP A 192 8.18 -11.89 -2.61
C ASP A 192 7.02 -12.24 -3.53
N PRO A 193 6.87 -11.53 -4.66
CA PRO A 193 5.78 -11.75 -5.59
C PRO A 193 5.91 -13.04 -6.39
N SER A 194 6.99 -13.79 -6.24
CA SER A 194 7.30 -15.01 -6.99
C SER A 194 7.35 -14.81 -8.51
N GLY A 195 7.66 -15.89 -9.23
CA GLY A 195 7.68 -15.90 -10.69
C GLY A 195 8.71 -14.95 -11.30
N VAL A 196 8.56 -14.72 -12.61
CA VAL A 196 9.41 -13.79 -13.37
C VAL A 196 8.72 -12.44 -13.42
N SER A 197 9.44 -11.40 -13.04
CA SER A 197 8.99 -10.01 -13.14
C SER A 197 10.14 -9.14 -13.65
N PRO A 198 9.91 -8.22 -14.58
CA PRO A 198 10.92 -7.26 -15.01
C PRO A 198 11.42 -6.42 -13.84
N ALA A 199 12.71 -6.09 -13.83
CA ALA A 199 13.35 -5.35 -12.74
C ALA A 199 12.65 -3.99 -12.46
N TRP A 200 12.21 -3.28 -13.50
CA TRP A 200 11.47 -2.03 -13.35
C TRP A 200 10.15 -2.19 -12.61
N ALA A 201 9.42 -3.30 -12.86
CA ALA A 201 8.16 -3.58 -12.17
C ALA A 201 8.41 -3.86 -10.69
N ILE A 202 9.44 -4.64 -10.38
CA ILE A 202 9.84 -4.91 -9.00
C ILE A 202 10.19 -3.61 -8.27
N ASN A 203 11.03 -2.76 -8.87
CA ASN A 203 11.40 -1.47 -8.29
C ASN A 203 10.18 -0.58 -8.04
N PHE A 204 9.26 -0.52 -9.01
CA PHE A 204 8.03 0.25 -8.87
C PHE A 204 7.18 -0.25 -7.68
N TYR A 205 6.98 -1.57 -7.56
CA TYR A 205 6.21 -2.16 -6.48
C TYR A 205 6.84 -1.90 -5.12
N GLN A 206 8.15 -2.08 -5.00
CA GLN A 206 8.86 -1.92 -3.72
C GLN A 206 8.93 -0.46 -3.24
N ARG A 207 8.98 0.50 -4.15
CA ARG A 207 9.16 1.92 -3.81
C ARG A 207 7.84 2.67 -3.70
N LYS A 208 6.88 2.40 -4.60
CA LYS A 208 5.64 3.20 -4.70
C LYS A 208 4.45 2.55 -4.00
N SER A 209 4.33 1.23 -4.00
CA SER A 209 3.14 0.56 -3.46
C SER A 209 2.92 0.80 -1.96
N PRO A 210 3.95 0.79 -1.08
CA PRO A 210 3.73 1.06 0.34
C PRO A 210 3.12 2.44 0.58
N TYR A 211 3.65 3.47 -0.09
CA TYR A 211 3.12 4.83 0.03
C TYR A 211 1.68 4.95 -0.50
N ILE A 212 1.39 4.41 -1.70
CA ILE A 212 0.05 4.51 -2.31
C ILE A 212 -0.98 3.78 -1.45
N THR A 213 -0.62 2.63 -0.87
CA THR A 213 -1.47 1.90 0.07
C THR A 213 -1.82 2.77 1.28
N MET A 214 -0.86 3.48 1.87
CA MET A 214 -1.12 4.36 3.01
C MET A 214 -1.98 5.57 2.65
N VAL A 215 -1.83 6.13 1.44
CA VAL A 215 -2.76 7.15 0.92
C VAL A 215 -4.18 6.58 0.77
N GLY A 216 -4.30 5.31 0.37
CA GLY A 216 -5.56 4.57 0.36
C GLY A 216 -6.17 4.46 1.76
N LEU A 217 -5.39 4.03 2.74
CA LEU A 217 -5.80 3.93 4.14
C LEU A 217 -6.29 5.28 4.69
N SER A 218 -5.55 6.38 4.43
CA SER A 218 -5.94 7.74 4.87
C SER A 218 -7.34 8.14 4.38
N ARG A 219 -7.73 7.69 3.19
CA ARG A 219 -9.07 7.95 2.63
C ARG A 219 -10.14 7.04 3.24
N MET A 220 -9.78 5.78 3.52
CA MET A 220 -10.73 4.81 4.09
C MET A 220 -11.12 5.15 5.52
N VAL A 221 -10.19 5.56 6.35
CA VAL A 221 -10.49 5.93 7.75
C VAL A 221 -11.46 7.10 7.88
N GLN A 222 -11.63 7.90 6.82
CA GLN A 222 -12.59 9.01 6.78
C GLN A 222 -14.00 8.58 6.35
N GLN A 223 -14.21 7.31 5.97
CA GLN A 223 -15.52 6.85 5.54
C GLN A 223 -16.45 6.65 6.74
N PRO A 224 -17.73 7.06 6.66
CA PRO A 224 -18.67 6.99 7.78
C PRO A 224 -18.83 5.60 8.39
N GLN A 225 -18.72 4.55 7.58
CA GLN A 225 -18.83 3.16 8.02
C GLN A 225 -17.74 2.71 8.99
N TYR A 226 -16.63 3.44 9.04
CA TYR A 226 -15.51 3.17 9.96
C TYR A 226 -15.44 4.15 11.13
N SER A 227 -16.43 5.02 11.29
CA SER A 227 -16.47 5.96 12.42
C SER A 227 -16.34 5.24 13.77
N ALA A 228 -15.92 5.95 14.79
CA ALA A 228 -15.75 5.40 16.14
C ALA A 228 -17.06 4.83 16.72
N GLU A 229 -18.21 5.36 16.28
CA GLU A 229 -19.55 4.93 16.70
C GLU A 229 -20.00 3.62 16.04
N ALA A 230 -19.45 3.27 14.87
CA ALA A 230 -19.81 2.04 14.18
C ALA A 230 -19.41 0.79 14.99
N PRO A 231 -20.18 -0.31 14.96
CA PRO A 231 -19.84 -1.54 15.65
C PRO A 231 -18.44 -2.03 15.29
N SER A 232 -17.67 -2.47 16.29
CA SER A 232 -16.36 -3.08 16.08
C SER A 232 -16.21 -4.30 16.97
N PRO A 233 -15.72 -5.44 16.43
CA PRO A 233 -15.36 -6.58 17.26
C PRO A 233 -14.14 -6.30 18.14
N PHE A 234 -13.38 -5.25 17.86
CA PHE A 234 -12.13 -4.91 18.52
C PHE A 234 -12.23 -3.55 19.23
N ARG A 235 -13.18 -3.43 20.17
CA ARG A 235 -13.31 -2.17 20.91
C ARG A 235 -12.06 -1.94 21.76
N TYR A 236 -11.36 -0.87 21.45
CA TYR A 236 -10.41 -0.24 22.32
C TYR A 236 -11.16 0.36 23.52
N LYS A 237 -11.07 -0.29 24.68
CA LYS A 237 -11.53 0.32 25.94
C LYS A 237 -10.40 1.21 26.45
N ARG A 238 -10.67 2.50 26.51
CA ARG A 238 -9.82 3.50 27.19
C ARG A 238 -9.67 3.18 28.66
#